data_715ac836dc97839fd76edba40de232f4
#
_entry.id   715ac836dc97839fd76edba40de232f4
#
_cell.length_a   1.000
_cell.length_b   1.000
_cell.length_c   1.000
_cell.angle_alpha   90.00
_cell.angle_beta   90.00
_cell.angle_gamma   90.00
#
_symmetry.space_group_name_H-M   'P 1'
#
loop_
_entity.id
_entity.type
_entity.pdbx_description
1 polymer ?
#
loop_
_entity_poly.entity_id
_entity_poly.type
_entity_poly.pdbx_seq_one_letter_code
_entity_poly.pdbx_strand_id
1 'polypeptide(L)'
;EKWSGFSIVQCARYRIGLPIHTVRPDIFRSMKKLFTRLTQLGYRRIGFGFGRHFPMVEDDEARFAAVMALQTFYLEEEERIPLYTGDLSDREAFLAWVKSYQPDVVVGFSEAQWYSLKDAGYNIPGDLGFANLHLHLPRRAGAPALAGMEQRQSQIARQSVILLDQLIRHNSRGFPENPHNVLLESVWHDGESVPAKRAEG
;
A
#
# COMPACT_ATOMS: atom_id res chain seq x y z
N GLU A 1 21.70 1.52 27.04
CA GLU A 1 21.43 0.99 28.42
C GLU A 1 19.95 0.81 28.73
N LYS A 2 19.03 1.73 28.36
CA LYS A 2 17.59 1.62 28.70
C LYS A 2 16.89 0.33 28.20
N TRP A 3 17.36 -0.27 27.12
CA TRP A 3 16.71 -1.40 26.46
C TRP A 3 17.35 -2.77 26.79
N SER A 4 18.51 -2.80 27.44
CA SER A 4 19.27 -4.04 27.68
C SER A 4 18.54 -5.10 28.50
N GLY A 5 17.54 -4.71 29.28
CA GLY A 5 16.72 -5.62 30.07
C GLY A 5 15.48 -6.18 29.37
N PHE A 6 15.19 -5.78 28.11
CA PHE A 6 13.93 -6.09 27.43
C PHE A 6 14.17 -6.89 26.16
N SER A 7 13.27 -7.83 25.86
CA SER A 7 13.09 -8.39 24.51
C SER A 7 12.19 -7.46 23.73
N ILE A 8 12.55 -7.10 22.48
CA ILE A 8 11.92 -6.02 21.74
C ILE A 8 11.63 -6.47 20.32
N VAL A 9 10.39 -6.22 19.85
CA VAL A 9 9.97 -6.42 18.47
C VAL A 9 9.20 -5.18 18.03
N GLN A 10 9.52 -4.64 16.87
CA GLN A 10 8.74 -3.59 16.24
C GLN A 10 7.65 -4.23 15.40
N CYS A 11 6.40 -3.84 15.69
CA CYS A 11 5.24 -4.19 14.88
C CYS A 11 4.89 -3.03 13.96
N ALA A 12 5.14 -3.21 12.67
CA ALA A 12 4.80 -2.29 11.58
C ALA A 12 5.16 -0.79 11.74
N ARG A 13 5.21 -0.12 10.69
CA ARG A 13 5.00 1.27 10.26
C ARG A 13 5.99 2.37 10.60
N TYR A 14 6.56 2.50 11.77
CA TYR A 14 7.39 3.68 12.06
C TYR A 14 8.84 3.30 12.28
N ARG A 15 9.70 3.95 11.52
CA ARG A 15 11.13 3.86 11.72
C ARG A 15 11.48 4.49 13.06
N ILE A 16 11.76 3.65 14.05
CA ILE A 16 12.25 4.14 15.34
C ILE A 16 13.75 4.44 15.26
N GLY A 17 14.39 4.08 14.13
CA GLY A 17 15.84 4.24 13.94
C GLY A 17 16.68 3.32 14.83
N LEU A 18 16.05 2.34 15.46
CA LEU A 18 16.73 1.39 16.35
C LEU A 18 16.95 0.05 15.64
N PRO A 19 18.08 -0.64 15.88
CA PRO A 19 18.37 -1.94 15.30
C PRO A 19 17.60 -3.04 16.04
N ILE A 20 16.29 -3.17 15.78
CA ILE A 20 15.41 -4.17 16.41
C ILE A 20 14.74 -5.05 15.38
N HIS A 21 14.34 -6.26 15.80
CA HIS A 21 13.55 -7.14 14.94
C HIS A 21 12.22 -6.49 14.58
N THR A 22 11.82 -6.61 13.32
CA THR A 22 10.60 -5.96 12.79
C THR A 22 9.72 -6.98 12.10
N VAL A 23 8.40 -6.89 12.31
CA VAL A 23 7.39 -7.61 11.54
C VAL A 23 6.55 -6.58 10.79
N ARG A 24 6.50 -6.65 9.45
CA ARG A 24 5.86 -5.63 8.62
C ARG A 24 5.28 -6.19 7.31
N PRO A 25 4.43 -5.44 6.59
CA PRO A 25 3.99 -5.83 5.25
C PRO A 25 5.17 -5.93 4.28
N ASP A 26 5.12 -6.91 3.38
CA ASP A 26 5.98 -6.93 2.20
C ASP A 26 5.46 -5.93 1.16
N ILE A 27 5.99 -4.73 1.19
CA ILE A 27 5.53 -3.63 0.34
C ILE A 27 5.77 -3.95 -1.14
N PHE A 28 6.95 -4.45 -1.50
CA PHE A 28 7.28 -4.72 -2.90
C PHE A 28 6.37 -5.79 -3.49
N ARG A 29 6.22 -6.93 -2.81
CA ARG A 29 5.33 -8.00 -3.27
C ARG A 29 3.86 -7.56 -3.31
N SER A 30 3.44 -6.74 -2.34
CA SER A 30 2.09 -6.19 -2.32
C SER A 30 1.82 -5.31 -3.54
N MET A 31 2.74 -4.40 -3.88
CA MET A 31 2.64 -3.55 -5.05
C MET A 31 2.67 -4.36 -6.36
N LYS A 32 3.55 -5.36 -6.45
CA LYS A 32 3.60 -6.26 -7.61
C LYS A 32 2.30 -7.05 -7.79
N LYS A 33 1.72 -7.59 -6.71
CA LYS A 33 0.44 -8.31 -6.74
C LYS A 33 -0.71 -7.41 -7.21
N LEU A 34 -0.79 -6.20 -6.67
CA LEU A 34 -1.78 -5.20 -7.07
C LEU A 34 -1.63 -4.86 -8.56
N PHE A 35 -0.43 -4.50 -8.99
CA PHE A 35 -0.12 -4.18 -10.40
C PHE A 35 -0.51 -5.33 -11.33
N THR A 36 -0.08 -6.55 -11.02
CA THR A 36 -0.41 -7.75 -11.81
C THR A 36 -1.93 -7.96 -11.89
N ARG A 37 -2.66 -7.75 -10.78
CA ARG A 37 -4.10 -7.91 -10.79
C ARG A 37 -4.80 -6.85 -11.66
N LEU A 38 -4.39 -5.60 -11.58
CA LEU A 38 -4.93 -4.52 -12.42
C LEU A 38 -4.68 -4.77 -13.91
N THR A 39 -3.48 -5.19 -14.28
CA THR A 39 -3.16 -5.52 -15.68
C THR A 39 -3.95 -6.72 -16.19
N GLN A 40 -4.16 -7.75 -15.36
CA GLN A 40 -5.03 -8.90 -15.69
C GLN A 40 -6.50 -8.49 -15.88
N LEU A 41 -6.96 -7.47 -15.17
CA LEU A 41 -8.30 -6.90 -15.32
C LEU A 41 -8.44 -5.97 -16.54
N GLY A 42 -7.36 -5.78 -17.32
CA GLY A 42 -7.35 -4.99 -18.54
C GLY A 42 -6.99 -3.52 -18.38
N TYR A 43 -6.59 -3.09 -17.19
CA TYR A 43 -6.12 -1.72 -16.96
C TYR A 43 -4.69 -1.54 -17.50
N ARG A 44 -4.46 -0.42 -18.20
CA ARG A 44 -3.16 -0.10 -18.81
C ARG A 44 -2.56 1.18 -18.25
N ARG A 45 -3.35 2.22 -18.16
CA ARG A 45 -2.94 3.53 -17.62
C ARG A 45 -3.15 3.59 -16.12
N ILE A 46 -2.30 2.86 -15.38
CA ILE A 46 -2.40 2.73 -13.92
C ILE A 46 -1.78 3.95 -13.26
N GLY A 47 -2.62 4.79 -12.65
CA GLY A 47 -2.21 5.97 -11.90
C GLY A 47 -1.94 5.61 -10.43
N PHE A 48 -0.70 5.72 -9.98
CA PHE A 48 -0.34 5.52 -8.57
C PHE A 48 -0.44 6.84 -7.82
N GLY A 49 -1.64 7.10 -7.29
CA GLY A 49 -2.06 8.34 -6.65
C GLY A 49 -1.99 8.33 -5.13
N PHE A 50 -1.25 7.42 -4.52
CA PHE A 50 -1.26 7.25 -3.08
C PHE A 50 -0.47 8.33 -2.29
N GLY A 51 0.34 9.17 -2.97
CA GLY A 51 1.09 10.24 -2.31
C GLY A 51 2.10 9.75 -1.27
N ARG A 52 2.55 10.65 -0.41
CA ARG A 52 3.50 10.35 0.67
C ARG A 52 3.08 10.97 2.00
N HIS A 53 3.61 10.45 3.10
CA HIS A 53 3.50 11.08 4.41
C HIS A 53 4.44 12.28 4.57
N PHE A 54 4.12 13.16 5.50
CA PHE A 54 4.99 14.24 5.94
C PHE A 54 5.25 14.14 7.45
N PRO A 55 6.51 13.87 7.86
CA PRO A 55 7.67 13.55 7.03
C PRO A 55 7.52 12.21 6.31
N MET A 56 8.27 12.02 5.22
CA MET A 56 8.26 10.78 4.45
C MET A 56 8.76 9.59 5.29
N VAL A 57 8.10 8.45 5.18
CA VAL A 57 8.41 7.24 5.92
C VAL A 57 9.02 6.16 5.00
N GLU A 58 9.74 5.20 5.57
CA GLU A 58 10.41 4.12 4.81
C GLU A 58 9.42 3.33 3.93
N ASP A 59 8.18 3.15 4.37
CA ASP A 59 7.15 2.49 3.58
C ASP A 59 6.76 3.28 2.32
N ASP A 60 6.86 4.62 2.34
CA ASP A 60 6.64 5.45 1.15
C ASP A 60 7.79 5.26 0.15
N GLU A 61 9.04 5.27 0.64
CA GLU A 61 10.22 5.01 -0.19
C GLU A 61 10.10 3.64 -0.88
N ALA A 62 9.72 2.61 -0.12
CA ALA A 62 9.55 1.26 -0.64
C ALA A 62 8.42 1.16 -1.69
N ARG A 63 7.30 1.89 -1.50
CA ARG A 63 6.21 1.96 -2.49
C ARG A 63 6.65 2.64 -3.76
N PHE A 64 7.29 3.81 -3.66
CA PHE A 64 7.79 4.53 -4.82
C PHE A 64 8.81 3.71 -5.59
N ALA A 65 9.78 3.10 -4.92
CA ALA A 65 10.75 2.24 -5.56
C ALA A 65 10.10 1.04 -6.28
N ALA A 66 9.11 0.40 -5.64
CA ALA A 66 8.37 -0.71 -6.25
C ALA A 66 7.64 -0.26 -7.52
N VAL A 67 6.93 0.87 -7.49
CA VAL A 67 6.19 1.37 -8.65
C VAL A 67 7.13 1.78 -9.78
N MET A 68 8.21 2.49 -9.49
CA MET A 68 9.21 2.85 -10.50
C MET A 68 9.76 1.60 -11.21
N ALA A 69 10.10 0.56 -10.46
CA ALA A 69 10.53 -0.72 -11.05
C ALA A 69 9.44 -1.37 -11.90
N LEU A 70 8.19 -1.42 -11.40
CA LEU A 70 7.07 -2.01 -12.13
C LEU A 70 6.76 -1.26 -13.42
N GLN A 71 6.74 0.07 -13.39
CA GLN A 71 6.54 0.87 -14.58
C GLN A 71 7.69 0.69 -15.59
N THR A 72 8.93 0.67 -15.13
CA THR A 72 10.11 0.55 -16.00
C THR A 72 10.16 -0.80 -16.73
N PHE A 73 9.82 -1.90 -16.03
CA PHE A 73 10.01 -3.24 -16.58
C PHE A 73 8.77 -3.87 -17.22
N TYR A 74 7.58 -3.31 -16.97
CA TYR A 74 6.33 -3.95 -17.39
C TYR A 74 5.37 -3.05 -18.16
N LEU A 75 5.66 -1.74 -18.29
CA LEU A 75 4.83 -0.81 -19.08
C LEU A 75 5.65 -0.15 -20.19
N GLU A 76 5.04 0.04 -21.33
CA GLU A 76 5.57 0.88 -22.38
C GLU A 76 5.59 2.35 -21.92
N GLU A 77 6.42 3.18 -22.54
CA GLU A 77 6.65 4.56 -22.10
C GLU A 77 5.34 5.38 -22.11
N GLU A 78 4.51 5.17 -23.11
CA GLU A 78 3.23 5.86 -23.30
C GLU A 78 2.16 5.47 -22.25
N GLU A 79 2.30 4.29 -21.64
CA GLU A 79 1.40 3.80 -20.58
C GLU A 79 1.80 4.33 -19.20
N ARG A 80 3.04 4.82 -19.05
CA ARG A 80 3.60 5.26 -17.76
C ARG A 80 2.98 6.60 -17.34
N ILE A 81 2.37 6.59 -16.18
CA ILE A 81 1.89 7.80 -15.53
C ILE A 81 2.86 8.20 -14.42
N PRO A 82 3.38 9.45 -14.41
CA PRO A 82 4.22 9.91 -13.31
C PRO A 82 3.52 9.71 -11.96
N LEU A 83 4.26 9.21 -10.98
CA LEU A 83 3.74 9.00 -9.63
C LEU A 83 3.27 10.32 -9.02
N TYR A 84 2.15 10.28 -8.32
CA TYR A 84 1.76 11.37 -7.44
C TYR A 84 2.65 11.35 -6.18
N THR A 85 3.53 12.31 -6.06
CA THR A 85 4.48 12.43 -4.94
C THR A 85 4.11 13.54 -3.95
N GLY A 86 2.93 14.14 -4.10
CA GLY A 86 2.42 15.16 -3.20
C GLY A 86 2.01 14.60 -1.83
N ASP A 87 1.62 15.48 -0.93
CA ASP A 87 1.04 15.11 0.36
C ASP A 87 -0.26 14.31 0.11
N LEU A 88 -0.39 13.17 0.78
CA LEU A 88 -1.60 12.34 0.63
C LEU A 88 -2.88 13.01 1.18
N SER A 89 -2.74 14.08 1.96
CA SER A 89 -3.85 14.90 2.45
C SER A 89 -4.20 16.09 1.54
N ASP A 90 -3.33 16.41 0.55
CA ASP A 90 -3.57 17.48 -0.41
C ASP A 90 -4.54 17.03 -1.52
N ARG A 91 -5.82 17.25 -1.26
CA ARG A 91 -6.91 16.89 -2.17
C ARG A 91 -6.82 17.59 -3.52
N GLU A 92 -6.49 18.88 -3.52
CA GLU A 92 -6.47 19.70 -4.74
C GLU A 92 -5.35 19.26 -5.68
N ALA A 93 -4.15 19.08 -5.16
CA ALA A 93 -3.01 18.59 -5.92
C ALA A 93 -3.27 17.18 -6.46
N PHE A 94 -3.88 16.30 -5.67
CA PHE A 94 -4.26 14.95 -6.10
C PHE A 94 -5.26 14.99 -7.27
N LEU A 95 -6.33 15.80 -7.19
CA LEU A 95 -7.33 15.90 -8.26
C LEU A 95 -6.74 16.56 -9.53
N ALA A 96 -5.86 17.56 -9.38
CA ALA A 96 -5.16 18.16 -10.50
C ALA A 96 -4.27 17.14 -11.22
N TRP A 97 -3.59 16.27 -10.47
CA TRP A 97 -2.79 15.18 -11.02
C TRP A 97 -3.68 14.17 -11.80
N VAL A 98 -4.80 13.73 -11.23
CA VAL A 98 -5.75 12.83 -11.92
C VAL A 98 -6.24 13.44 -13.21
N LYS A 99 -6.63 14.72 -13.20
CA LYS A 99 -7.10 15.44 -14.37
C LYS A 99 -6.03 15.56 -15.46
N SER A 100 -4.78 15.79 -15.08
CA SER A 100 -3.66 15.98 -16.02
C SER A 100 -3.28 14.69 -16.73
N TYR A 101 -3.26 13.56 -16.00
CA TYR A 101 -2.75 12.30 -16.52
C TYR A 101 -3.81 11.32 -16.97
N GLN A 102 -5.08 11.54 -16.62
CA GLN A 102 -6.23 10.74 -17.05
C GLN A 102 -5.99 9.21 -16.94
N PRO A 103 -5.69 8.68 -15.73
CA PRO A 103 -5.53 7.25 -15.53
C PRO A 103 -6.84 6.51 -15.83
N ASP A 104 -6.75 5.25 -16.21
CA ASP A 104 -7.93 4.38 -16.32
C ASP A 104 -8.25 3.65 -15.00
N VAL A 105 -7.30 3.65 -14.09
CA VAL A 105 -7.48 3.25 -12.68
C VAL A 105 -6.55 4.06 -11.78
N VAL A 106 -7.04 4.50 -10.64
CA VAL A 106 -6.24 5.15 -9.60
C VAL A 106 -6.00 4.18 -8.46
N VAL A 107 -4.74 4.03 -8.08
CA VAL A 107 -4.34 3.35 -6.84
C VAL A 107 -4.22 4.41 -5.75
N GLY A 108 -5.20 4.47 -4.86
CA GLY A 108 -5.22 5.40 -3.74
C GLY A 108 -4.68 4.78 -2.45
N PHE A 109 -4.20 5.62 -1.54
CA PHE A 109 -3.72 5.19 -0.23
C PHE A 109 -4.84 4.71 0.68
N SER A 110 -5.99 5.41 0.65
CA SER A 110 -7.14 5.16 1.52
C SER A 110 -8.46 5.54 0.86
N GLU A 111 -9.57 5.25 1.54
CA GLU A 111 -10.91 5.65 1.12
C GLU A 111 -11.08 7.17 0.95
N ALA A 112 -10.30 8.00 1.64
CA ALA A 112 -10.38 9.45 1.54
C ALA A 112 -10.18 9.94 0.09
N GLN A 113 -9.26 9.33 -0.66
CA GLN A 113 -9.01 9.67 -2.05
C GLN A 113 -10.16 9.21 -2.97
N TRP A 114 -10.80 8.08 -2.66
CA TRP A 114 -12.03 7.67 -3.35
C TRP A 114 -13.16 8.69 -3.16
N TYR A 115 -13.38 9.14 -1.91
CA TYR A 115 -14.36 10.21 -1.65
C TYR A 115 -13.98 11.51 -2.38
N SER A 116 -12.70 11.87 -2.41
CA SER A 116 -12.23 13.05 -3.14
C SER A 116 -12.58 13.00 -4.62
N LEU A 117 -12.45 11.85 -5.27
CA LEU A 117 -12.83 11.63 -6.67
C LEU A 117 -14.34 11.70 -6.84
N LYS A 118 -15.12 11.06 -5.98
CA LYS A 118 -16.58 11.08 -6.03
C LYS A 118 -17.13 12.50 -5.88
N ASP A 119 -16.63 13.27 -4.91
CA ASP A 119 -17.04 14.67 -4.69
C ASP A 119 -16.63 15.59 -5.84
N ALA A 120 -15.56 15.24 -6.57
CA ALA A 120 -15.14 15.95 -7.78
C ALA A 120 -15.96 15.55 -9.04
N GLY A 121 -16.95 14.65 -8.87
CA GLY A 121 -17.89 14.26 -9.93
C GLY A 121 -17.47 13.05 -10.75
N TYR A 122 -16.38 12.38 -10.41
CA TYR A 122 -15.99 11.15 -11.11
C TYR A 122 -16.97 10.01 -10.83
N ASN A 123 -17.42 9.35 -11.88
CA ASN A 123 -18.17 8.10 -11.78
C ASN A 123 -17.19 6.93 -11.68
N ILE A 124 -17.17 6.23 -10.53
CA ILE A 124 -16.34 5.06 -10.31
C ILE A 124 -17.26 3.84 -10.23
N PRO A 125 -17.07 2.81 -11.09
CA PRO A 125 -15.94 2.60 -12.00
C PRO A 125 -16.14 3.11 -13.44
N GLY A 126 -17.18 3.91 -13.75
CA GLY A 126 -17.53 4.29 -15.11
C GLY A 126 -16.45 5.11 -15.82
N ASP A 127 -15.98 6.20 -15.20
CA ASP A 127 -14.95 7.08 -15.79
C ASP A 127 -13.53 6.53 -15.54
N LEU A 128 -13.29 6.02 -14.33
CA LEU A 128 -12.02 5.41 -13.93
C LEU A 128 -12.24 4.39 -12.80
N GLY A 129 -11.36 3.40 -12.70
CA GLY A 129 -11.34 2.47 -11.57
C GLY A 129 -10.67 3.08 -10.34
N PHE A 130 -10.93 2.51 -9.16
CA PHE A 130 -10.22 2.89 -7.93
C PHE A 130 -9.83 1.65 -7.12
N ALA A 131 -8.53 1.47 -6.86
CA ALA A 131 -7.99 0.42 -6.00
C ALA A 131 -7.42 1.02 -4.71
N ASN A 132 -7.82 0.48 -3.56
CA ASN A 132 -7.38 0.95 -2.26
C ASN A 132 -6.17 0.13 -1.76
N LEU A 133 -5.07 0.79 -1.37
CA LEU A 133 -3.89 0.14 -0.81
C LEU A 133 -4.08 -0.36 0.63
N HIS A 134 -5.05 0.19 1.34
CA HIS A 134 -5.29 -0.10 2.75
C HIS A 134 -6.76 -0.44 3.01
N LEU A 135 -7.20 -1.59 2.49
CA LEU A 135 -8.53 -2.09 2.83
C LEU A 135 -8.58 -2.51 4.30
N HIS A 136 -9.59 -2.02 5.00
CA HIS A 136 -9.94 -2.47 6.34
C HIS A 136 -11.05 -3.51 6.25
N LEU A 137 -10.80 -4.71 6.78
CA LEU A 137 -11.78 -5.79 6.84
C LEU A 137 -11.99 -6.24 8.30
N PRO A 138 -13.25 -6.57 8.70
CA PRO A 138 -14.47 -6.46 7.90
C PRO A 138 -14.80 -4.99 7.57
N ARG A 139 -15.46 -4.77 6.43
CA ARG A 139 -15.89 -3.42 6.03
C ARG A 139 -16.93 -2.90 7.01
N ARG A 140 -16.89 -1.59 7.27
CA ARG A 140 -17.95 -0.92 8.04
C ARG A 140 -19.27 -0.97 7.26
N ALA A 141 -20.38 -1.00 7.98
CA ALA A 141 -21.70 -0.89 7.35
C ALA A 141 -21.80 0.41 6.53
N GLY A 142 -22.23 0.30 5.28
CA GLY A 142 -22.32 1.45 4.36
C GLY A 142 -21.01 1.88 3.69
N ALA A 143 -19.89 1.24 4.00
CA ALA A 143 -18.63 1.51 3.30
C ALA A 143 -18.71 1.04 1.83
N PRO A 144 -18.04 1.76 0.90
CA PRO A 144 -18.01 1.37 -0.50
C PRO A 144 -17.34 0.01 -0.70
N ALA A 145 -17.85 -0.76 -1.69
CA ALA A 145 -17.29 -2.07 -2.05
C ALA A 145 -16.00 -1.90 -2.89
N LEU A 146 -14.96 -1.28 -2.30
CA LEU A 146 -13.70 -1.04 -2.97
C LEU A 146 -12.91 -2.32 -3.19
N ALA A 147 -12.29 -2.43 -4.37
CA ALA A 147 -11.22 -3.39 -4.61
C ALA A 147 -9.89 -2.88 -4.00
N GLY A 148 -8.97 -3.78 -3.67
CA GLY A 148 -7.66 -3.35 -3.18
C GLY A 148 -6.93 -4.36 -2.32
N MET A 149 -5.95 -3.87 -1.56
CA MET A 149 -5.03 -4.68 -0.77
C MET A 149 -5.36 -4.61 0.72
N GLU A 150 -5.58 -5.76 1.34
CA GLU A 150 -5.61 -5.92 2.80
C GLU A 150 -4.20 -6.22 3.30
N GLN A 151 -3.68 -5.40 4.20
CA GLN A 151 -2.32 -5.57 4.75
C GLN A 151 -2.22 -6.61 5.86
N ARG A 152 -3.32 -7.29 6.22
CA ARG A 152 -3.38 -8.36 7.22
C ARG A 152 -2.79 -7.95 8.58
N GLN A 153 -3.18 -6.79 9.09
CA GLN A 153 -2.64 -6.22 10.33
C GLN A 153 -2.74 -7.17 11.53
N SER A 154 -3.83 -7.96 11.62
CA SER A 154 -3.99 -8.98 12.67
C SER A 154 -2.91 -10.07 12.59
N GLN A 155 -2.50 -10.45 11.37
CA GLN A 155 -1.43 -11.45 11.20
C GLN A 155 -0.05 -10.86 11.53
N ILE A 156 0.18 -9.59 11.20
CA ILE A 156 1.40 -8.88 11.59
C ILE A 156 1.51 -8.83 13.10
N ALA A 157 0.44 -8.43 13.79
CA ALA A 157 0.39 -8.41 15.25
C ALA A 157 0.67 -9.79 15.85
N ARG A 158 0.01 -10.85 15.32
CA ARG A 158 0.22 -12.22 15.76
C ARG A 158 1.68 -12.68 15.61
N GLN A 159 2.27 -12.42 14.44
CA GLN A 159 3.68 -12.78 14.19
C GLN A 159 4.65 -12.00 15.08
N SER A 160 4.34 -10.74 15.38
CA SER A 160 5.12 -9.94 16.31
C SER A 160 5.13 -10.55 17.72
N VAL A 161 3.96 -11.02 18.19
CA VAL A 161 3.87 -11.70 19.51
C VAL A 161 4.63 -13.03 19.50
N ILE A 162 4.53 -13.82 18.43
CA ILE A 162 5.26 -15.08 18.30
C ILE A 162 6.77 -14.83 18.34
N LEU A 163 7.25 -13.85 17.58
CA LEU A 163 8.66 -13.49 17.57
C LEU A 163 9.13 -12.99 18.96
N LEU A 164 8.31 -12.17 19.61
CA LEU A 164 8.61 -11.67 20.96
C LEU A 164 8.68 -12.82 21.97
N ASP A 165 7.75 -13.78 21.94
CA ASP A 165 7.78 -14.98 22.81
C ASP A 165 9.06 -15.79 22.59
N GLN A 166 9.49 -15.98 21.33
CA GLN A 166 10.76 -16.65 21.02
C GLN A 166 11.96 -15.93 21.64
N LEU A 167 12.03 -14.59 21.49
CA LEU A 167 13.12 -13.80 22.08
C LEU A 167 13.15 -13.93 23.61
N ILE A 168 11.99 -13.92 24.26
CA ILE A 168 11.88 -14.08 25.72
C ILE A 168 12.39 -15.46 26.13
N ARG A 169 11.94 -16.54 25.46
CA ARG A 169 12.35 -17.92 25.77
C ARG A 169 13.86 -18.15 25.59
N HIS A 170 14.46 -17.49 24.61
CA HIS A 170 15.89 -17.54 24.36
C HIS A 170 16.71 -16.54 25.19
N ASN A 171 16.05 -15.80 26.11
CA ASN A 171 16.67 -14.73 26.90
C ASN A 171 17.42 -13.69 26.03
N SER A 172 16.95 -13.46 24.80
CA SER A 172 17.49 -12.46 23.88
C SER A 172 16.98 -11.09 24.28
N ARG A 173 17.88 -10.27 24.83
CA ARG A 173 17.54 -8.94 25.37
C ARG A 173 18.40 -7.86 24.73
N GLY A 174 17.89 -6.63 24.78
CA GLY A 174 18.57 -5.48 24.20
C GLY A 174 18.45 -5.45 22.68
N PHE A 175 19.39 -4.78 22.05
CA PHE A 175 19.46 -4.69 20.59
C PHE A 175 20.18 -5.90 20.03
N PRO A 176 19.58 -6.59 19.03
CA PRO A 176 20.24 -7.70 18.36
C PRO A 176 21.42 -7.19 17.52
N GLU A 177 22.48 -7.97 17.43
CA GLU A 177 23.60 -7.72 16.53
C GLU A 177 23.13 -7.71 15.05
N ASN A 178 22.22 -8.63 14.72
CA ASN A 178 21.66 -8.79 13.37
C ASN A 178 20.13 -8.70 13.44
N PRO A 179 19.52 -7.52 13.25
CA PRO A 179 18.07 -7.37 13.21
C PRO A 179 17.45 -8.13 12.05
N HIS A 180 16.35 -8.83 12.30
CA HIS A 180 15.59 -9.55 11.27
C HIS A 180 14.33 -8.78 10.89
N ASN A 181 13.97 -8.80 9.60
CA ASN A 181 12.68 -8.34 9.10
C ASN A 181 11.82 -9.54 8.69
N VAL A 182 10.70 -9.73 9.37
CA VAL A 182 9.66 -10.68 8.96
C VAL A 182 8.66 -9.97 8.09
N LEU A 183 8.55 -10.36 6.83
CA LEU A 183 7.68 -9.73 5.84
C LEU A 183 6.43 -10.59 5.60
N LEU A 184 5.24 -9.97 5.66
CA LEU A 184 3.97 -10.61 5.39
C LEU A 184 3.35 -10.06 4.10
N GLU A 185 2.94 -10.95 3.20
CA GLU A 185 2.25 -10.55 1.98
C GLU A 185 0.84 -10.06 2.26
N SER A 186 0.45 -8.96 1.60
CA SER A 186 -0.92 -8.48 1.56
C SER A 186 -1.79 -9.37 0.66
N VAL A 187 -3.11 -9.29 0.86
CA VAL A 187 -4.10 -10.03 0.08
C VAL A 187 -4.92 -9.06 -0.76
N TRP A 188 -5.08 -9.39 -2.05
CA TRP A 188 -6.01 -8.67 -2.92
C TRP A 188 -7.45 -9.11 -2.66
N HIS A 189 -8.35 -8.15 -2.60
CA HIS A 189 -9.79 -8.36 -2.55
C HIS A 189 -10.45 -7.67 -3.74
N ASP A 190 -11.26 -8.41 -4.48
CA ASP A 190 -12.08 -7.86 -5.54
C ASP A 190 -13.18 -6.94 -4.96
N GLY A 191 -13.61 -5.96 -5.75
CA GLY A 191 -14.67 -5.03 -5.39
C GLY A 191 -15.24 -4.34 -6.62
N GLU A 192 -16.36 -3.66 -6.44
CA GLU A 192 -17.10 -3.01 -7.53
C GLU A 192 -16.35 -1.84 -8.17
N SER A 193 -15.35 -1.29 -7.46
CA SER A 193 -14.59 -0.13 -7.93
C SER A 193 -13.55 -0.44 -9.00
N VAL A 194 -13.27 -1.74 -9.28
CA VAL A 194 -12.30 -2.19 -10.30
C VAL A 194 -12.84 -3.44 -11.00
N PRO A 195 -13.89 -3.32 -11.83
CA PRO A 195 -14.36 -4.44 -12.64
C PRO A 195 -13.35 -4.79 -13.75
N ALA A 196 -13.44 -6.01 -14.26
CA ALA A 196 -12.70 -6.37 -15.46
C ALA A 196 -13.16 -5.49 -16.64
N LYS A 197 -12.21 -4.90 -17.36
CA LYS A 197 -12.49 -4.20 -18.61
C LYS A 197 -12.87 -5.23 -19.68
N ARG A 198 -13.92 -4.94 -20.43
CA ARG A 198 -14.24 -5.76 -21.60
C ARG A 198 -13.12 -5.60 -22.63
N ALA A 199 -12.66 -6.72 -23.19
CA ALA A 199 -11.79 -6.65 -24.36
C ALA A 199 -12.54 -5.85 -25.45
N GLU A 200 -11.96 -4.75 -25.87
CA GLU A 200 -12.42 -4.10 -27.09
C GLU A 200 -12.10 -5.06 -28.24
N GLY A 201 -13.14 -5.61 -28.87
CA GLY A 201 -13.05 -6.55 -29.97
C GLY A 201 -12.64 -5.86 -31.26
#